data_6583d5d57accf8e11703b322ba269f2a
#
_entry.id   6583d5d57accf8e11703b322ba269f2a
#
_cell.length_a   1.000
_cell.length_b   1.000
_cell.length_c   1.000
_cell.angle_alpha   90.00
_cell.angle_beta   90.00
_cell.angle_gamma   90.00
#
_symmetry.space_group_name_H-M   'P 1'
#
loop_
_entity.id
_entity.type
_entity.pdbx_description
1 polymer ?
#
loop_
_entity_poly.entity_id
_entity_poly.type
_entity_poly.pdbx_seq_one_letter_code
_entity_poly.pdbx_strand_id
1 'polypeptide(L)'
;MKIACISLGCPKNQVDLDGMVHILLSAGHETVAELGEADVILVNTCGFIESAKTEAIENILEACSYKQQNPDLKVIVTGCLAERYRSQIEEEIPEVDAVVGCASNKAIDSIVARLFNGEDHLESYGLKKDFPLGGKRVIGTPAHYAYLKIAEGCNNRCHYCAIPGIRGPLRSRDMADCVAEARWLAGEGVKELIIVAQDPTAYGEDWGKPGSICELLDVIGKLRREIPGITLRTTLIAGFPGETEEQFEDLCNFVKEVQFDRLGCFAYSAEENTVAARMDGQIEQEVKEKRAELVMQIQTGIMAQKQAAKVGQTVRVICDGIDDESGLYLCRTAADAPEVDGNVCVSSEEPLYPGAFYDILVDDSDLYDLYGTVEK
;
A
#
# COMPACT_ATOMS: atom_id res chain seq x y z
N MET A 1 -10.33 -3.95 27.19
CA MET A 1 -9.27 -4.91 26.83
C MET A 1 -8.19 -4.16 26.08
N LYS A 2 -6.96 -4.61 26.20
CA LYS A 2 -5.79 -4.07 25.48
C LYS A 2 -5.65 -4.79 24.14
N ILE A 3 -5.58 -4.03 23.07
CA ILE A 3 -5.53 -4.54 21.70
C ILE A 3 -4.21 -4.10 21.05
N ALA A 4 -3.39 -5.04 20.63
CA ALA A 4 -2.26 -4.76 19.76
C ALA A 4 -2.64 -5.04 18.30
N CYS A 5 -2.11 -4.24 17.38
CA CYS A 5 -2.41 -4.35 15.96
C CYS A 5 -1.12 -4.51 15.15
N ILE A 6 -1.10 -5.51 14.27
CA ILE A 6 -0.08 -5.68 13.24
C ILE A 6 -0.70 -5.32 11.91
N SER A 7 -0.16 -4.31 11.22
CA SER A 7 -0.65 -3.85 9.92
C SER A 7 0.32 -4.27 8.82
N LEU A 8 -0.12 -5.15 7.95
CA LEU A 8 0.66 -5.62 6.81
C LEU A 8 -0.01 -5.23 5.49
N GLY A 9 0.80 -5.02 4.46
CA GLY A 9 0.33 -4.81 3.11
C GLY A 9 0.17 -3.35 2.69
N CYS A 10 -0.88 -3.05 1.93
CA CYS A 10 -1.00 -1.79 1.19
C CYS A 10 -1.74 -0.68 1.98
N PRO A 11 -1.66 0.58 1.51
CA PRO A 11 -2.40 1.71 2.12
C PRO A 11 -3.90 1.48 2.33
N LYS A 12 -4.56 0.66 1.50
CA LYS A 12 -5.97 0.33 1.71
C LYS A 12 -6.19 -0.58 2.92
N ASN A 13 -5.28 -1.53 3.16
CA ASN A 13 -5.30 -2.34 4.37
C ASN A 13 -5.13 -1.47 5.62
N GLN A 14 -4.26 -0.45 5.54
CA GLN A 14 -4.11 0.51 6.63
C GLN A 14 -5.41 1.25 6.92
N VAL A 15 -6.10 1.78 5.90
CA VAL A 15 -7.41 2.44 6.09
C VAL A 15 -8.46 1.48 6.68
N ASP A 16 -8.44 0.21 6.27
CA ASP A 16 -9.34 -0.81 6.83
C ASP A 16 -9.05 -1.07 8.30
N LEU A 17 -7.76 -1.15 8.70
CA LEU A 17 -7.34 -1.28 10.10
C LEU A 17 -7.71 -0.05 10.93
N ASP A 18 -7.47 1.15 10.42
CA ASP A 18 -7.83 2.41 11.06
C ASP A 18 -9.32 2.46 11.44
N GLY A 19 -10.17 1.93 10.55
CA GLY A 19 -11.61 1.79 10.79
C GLY A 19 -11.93 0.77 11.89
N MET A 20 -11.26 -0.38 11.92
CA MET A 20 -11.43 -1.40 12.96
C MET A 20 -10.98 -0.88 14.33
N VAL A 21 -9.82 -0.22 14.38
CA VAL A 21 -9.31 0.41 15.62
C VAL A 21 -10.29 1.45 16.14
N HIS A 22 -10.88 2.29 15.27
CA HIS A 22 -11.91 3.24 15.69
C HIS A 22 -13.12 2.55 16.34
N ILE A 23 -13.58 1.43 15.78
CA ILE A 23 -14.69 0.65 16.33
C ILE A 23 -14.34 0.13 17.73
N LEU A 24 -13.14 -0.46 17.89
CA LEU A 24 -12.66 -1.03 19.12
C LEU A 24 -12.49 0.04 20.22
N LEU A 25 -11.88 1.19 19.89
CA LEU A 25 -11.75 2.32 20.84
C LEU A 25 -13.12 2.87 21.24
N SER A 26 -14.08 2.96 20.30
CA SER A 26 -15.45 3.41 20.58
C SER A 26 -16.22 2.45 21.49
N ALA A 27 -15.85 1.16 21.50
CA ALA A 27 -16.39 0.14 22.40
C ALA A 27 -15.71 0.15 23.79
N GLY A 28 -14.72 1.01 24.02
CA GLY A 28 -14.01 1.13 25.30
C GLY A 28 -12.79 0.23 25.45
N HIS A 29 -12.27 -0.31 24.33
CA HIS A 29 -10.97 -0.97 24.33
C HIS A 29 -9.83 0.04 24.27
N GLU A 30 -8.60 -0.39 24.54
CA GLU A 30 -7.38 0.42 24.50
C GLU A 30 -6.38 -0.20 23.52
N THR A 31 -5.65 0.63 22.77
CA THR A 31 -4.54 0.14 21.93
C THR A 31 -3.23 0.15 22.71
N VAL A 32 -2.41 -0.90 22.50
CA VAL A 32 -1.06 -1.03 23.05
C VAL A 32 -0.06 -1.29 21.94
N ALA A 33 1.17 -0.82 22.11
CA ALA A 33 2.24 -1.02 21.13
C ALA A 33 2.89 -2.41 21.28
N GLU A 34 3.10 -2.86 22.54
CA GLU A 34 3.79 -4.10 22.82
C GLU A 34 2.83 -5.30 22.73
N LEU A 35 3.16 -6.28 21.88
CA LEU A 35 2.33 -7.48 21.69
C LEU A 35 2.16 -8.29 22.98
N GLY A 36 3.19 -8.31 23.83
CA GLY A 36 3.18 -9.04 25.11
C GLY A 36 2.25 -8.44 26.18
N GLU A 37 1.76 -7.19 25.99
CA GLU A 37 0.83 -6.55 26.91
C GLU A 37 -0.65 -6.68 26.49
N ALA A 38 -0.89 -7.28 25.32
CA ALA A 38 -2.20 -7.35 24.71
C ALA A 38 -3.07 -8.48 25.30
N ASP A 39 -4.37 -8.21 25.38
CA ASP A 39 -5.41 -9.23 25.56
C ASP A 39 -5.83 -9.80 24.19
N VAL A 40 -5.72 -8.99 23.13
CA VAL A 40 -6.03 -9.36 21.74
C VAL A 40 -4.93 -8.85 20.82
N ILE A 41 -4.42 -9.70 19.93
CA ILE A 41 -3.57 -9.29 18.82
C ILE A 41 -4.39 -9.39 17.53
N LEU A 42 -4.57 -8.27 16.85
CA LEU A 42 -5.25 -8.17 15.56
C LEU A 42 -4.22 -8.09 14.44
N VAL A 43 -4.12 -9.14 13.61
CA VAL A 43 -3.20 -9.20 12.48
C VAL A 43 -3.96 -8.91 11.19
N ASN A 44 -3.75 -7.72 10.62
CA ASN A 44 -4.35 -7.31 9.34
C ASN A 44 -3.39 -7.64 8.20
N THR A 45 -3.73 -8.64 7.40
CA THR A 45 -2.82 -9.36 6.51
C THR A 45 -2.92 -8.95 5.05
N CYS A 46 -1.81 -9.08 4.32
CA CYS A 46 -1.76 -9.10 2.86
C CYS A 46 -1.74 -10.56 2.35
N GLY A 47 -2.39 -10.82 1.22
CA GLY A 47 -2.44 -12.15 0.58
C GLY A 47 -2.38 -12.04 -0.93
N PHE A 48 -1.75 -10.98 -1.48
CA PHE A 48 -1.76 -10.70 -2.91
C PHE A 48 -0.66 -11.45 -3.65
N ILE A 49 0.58 -11.41 -3.16
CA ILE A 49 1.74 -12.09 -3.75
C ILE A 49 2.39 -13.03 -2.72
N GLU A 50 3.22 -13.97 -3.19
CA GLU A 50 3.81 -15.01 -2.34
C GLU A 50 4.62 -14.44 -1.17
N SER A 51 5.49 -13.45 -1.42
CA SER A 51 6.28 -12.81 -0.37
C SER A 51 5.43 -12.18 0.73
N ALA A 52 4.32 -11.52 0.35
CA ALA A 52 3.39 -10.94 1.32
C ALA A 52 2.59 -11.99 2.09
N LYS A 53 2.36 -13.18 1.50
CA LYS A 53 1.76 -14.33 2.21
C LYS A 53 2.73 -14.88 3.25
N THR A 54 4.00 -15.05 2.88
CA THR A 54 5.05 -15.52 3.79
C THR A 54 5.19 -14.58 4.99
N GLU A 55 5.33 -13.28 4.74
CA GLU A 55 5.36 -12.25 5.78
C GLU A 55 4.14 -12.32 6.70
N ALA A 56 2.95 -12.45 6.12
CA ALA A 56 1.72 -12.52 6.90
C ALA A 56 1.67 -13.77 7.78
N ILE A 57 2.08 -14.94 7.28
CA ILE A 57 2.12 -16.18 8.05
C ILE A 57 3.15 -16.07 9.19
N GLU A 58 4.35 -15.54 8.93
CA GLU A 58 5.37 -15.33 9.95
C GLU A 58 4.85 -14.45 11.09
N ASN A 59 4.20 -13.33 10.78
CA ASN A 59 3.61 -12.44 11.79
C ASN A 59 2.44 -13.09 12.55
N ILE A 60 1.62 -13.94 11.91
CA ILE A 60 0.57 -14.70 12.60
C ILE A 60 1.19 -15.69 13.59
N LEU A 61 2.22 -16.43 13.19
CA LEU A 61 2.92 -17.38 14.04
C LEU A 61 3.62 -16.68 15.22
N GLU A 62 4.24 -15.51 14.97
CA GLU A 62 4.79 -14.68 16.02
C GLU A 62 3.72 -14.27 17.02
N ALA A 63 2.59 -13.72 16.55
CA ALA A 63 1.46 -13.34 17.40
C ALA A 63 0.96 -14.53 18.25
N CYS A 64 0.82 -15.71 17.64
CA CYS A 64 0.42 -16.93 18.35
C CYS A 64 1.45 -17.37 19.41
N SER A 65 2.74 -17.10 19.21
CA SER A 65 3.79 -17.46 20.16
C SER A 65 3.63 -16.81 21.55
N TYR A 66 3.02 -15.62 21.60
CA TYR A 66 2.74 -14.91 22.86
C TYR A 66 1.74 -15.64 23.75
N LYS A 67 0.93 -16.57 23.23
CA LYS A 67 0.04 -17.43 24.02
C LYS A 67 0.80 -18.32 25.01
N GLN A 68 2.08 -18.60 24.76
CA GLN A 68 2.93 -19.33 25.71
C GLN A 68 3.13 -18.56 27.01
N GLN A 69 3.10 -17.22 26.95
CA GLN A 69 3.27 -16.32 28.11
C GLN A 69 1.91 -15.89 28.68
N ASN A 70 0.91 -15.72 27.81
CA ASN A 70 -0.46 -15.36 28.17
C ASN A 70 -1.45 -16.32 27.49
N PRO A 71 -1.87 -17.42 28.16
CA PRO A 71 -2.80 -18.39 27.57
C PRO A 71 -4.20 -17.84 27.27
N ASP A 72 -4.59 -16.72 27.86
CA ASP A 72 -5.88 -16.06 27.63
C ASP A 72 -5.85 -15.10 26.42
N LEU A 73 -4.66 -14.85 25.85
CA LEU A 73 -4.48 -14.02 24.67
C LEU A 73 -5.30 -14.54 23.50
N LYS A 74 -6.00 -13.66 22.82
CA LYS A 74 -6.74 -13.96 21.59
C LYS A 74 -6.02 -13.40 20.36
N VAL A 75 -5.87 -14.24 19.32
CA VAL A 75 -5.28 -13.85 18.04
C VAL A 75 -6.36 -13.84 16.97
N ILE A 76 -6.56 -12.68 16.35
CA ILE A 76 -7.55 -12.46 15.28
C ILE A 76 -6.81 -12.15 14.00
N VAL A 77 -7.05 -12.92 12.94
CA VAL A 77 -6.49 -12.71 11.60
C VAL A 77 -7.54 -12.10 10.68
N THR A 78 -7.20 -11.00 10.03
CA THR A 78 -8.07 -10.33 9.05
C THR A 78 -7.28 -9.90 7.81
N GLY A 79 -7.96 -9.28 6.85
CA GLY A 79 -7.33 -8.73 5.65
C GLY A 79 -7.41 -9.66 4.44
N CYS A 80 -6.53 -9.40 3.46
CA CYS A 80 -6.58 -10.09 2.17
C CYS A 80 -6.22 -11.57 2.25
N LEU A 81 -5.30 -11.98 3.13
CA LEU A 81 -4.98 -13.38 3.34
C LEU A 81 -6.18 -14.12 3.94
N ALA A 82 -6.77 -13.57 5.00
CA ALA A 82 -7.98 -14.12 5.63
C ALA A 82 -9.13 -14.25 4.63
N GLU A 83 -9.33 -13.28 3.75
CA GLU A 83 -10.38 -13.34 2.72
C GLU A 83 -10.10 -14.41 1.65
N ARG A 84 -8.83 -14.63 1.31
CA ARG A 84 -8.42 -15.54 0.23
C ARG A 84 -8.31 -16.99 0.67
N TYR A 85 -7.78 -17.25 1.86
CA TYR A 85 -7.39 -18.58 2.35
C TYR A 85 -8.21 -19.09 3.56
N ARG A 86 -9.24 -18.39 3.95
CA ARG A 86 -10.30 -18.76 4.91
C ARG A 86 -9.97 -19.98 5.80
N SER A 87 -10.60 -21.12 5.49
CA SER A 87 -10.47 -22.37 6.24
C SER A 87 -9.02 -22.92 6.31
N GLN A 88 -8.17 -22.61 5.34
CA GLN A 88 -6.78 -23.07 5.37
C GLN A 88 -6.00 -22.46 6.55
N ILE A 89 -6.27 -21.20 6.91
CA ILE A 89 -5.62 -20.57 8.07
C ILE A 89 -6.04 -21.29 9.35
N GLU A 90 -7.31 -21.62 9.48
CA GLU A 90 -7.86 -22.32 10.65
C GLU A 90 -7.35 -23.76 10.76
N GLU A 91 -7.27 -24.47 9.62
CA GLU A 91 -6.79 -25.84 9.55
C GLU A 91 -5.27 -25.95 9.83
N GLU A 92 -4.46 -25.02 9.32
CA GLU A 92 -3.00 -25.07 9.39
C GLU A 92 -2.42 -24.32 10.60
N ILE A 93 -3.15 -23.34 11.15
CA ILE A 93 -2.73 -22.55 12.33
C ILE A 93 -3.86 -22.56 13.37
N PRO A 94 -4.08 -23.69 14.06
CA PRO A 94 -5.19 -23.83 15.01
C PRO A 94 -5.06 -22.95 16.26
N GLU A 95 -3.94 -22.28 16.46
CA GLU A 95 -3.75 -21.29 17.52
C GLU A 95 -4.47 -19.97 17.25
N VAL A 96 -4.96 -19.72 16.02
CA VAL A 96 -5.76 -18.55 15.69
C VAL A 96 -7.17 -18.69 16.25
N ASP A 97 -7.63 -17.71 17.00
CA ASP A 97 -8.96 -17.75 17.65
C ASP A 97 -10.09 -17.26 16.74
N ALA A 98 -9.78 -16.38 15.78
CA ALA A 98 -10.77 -15.94 14.79
C ALA A 98 -10.14 -15.56 13.44
N VAL A 99 -10.84 -15.91 12.35
CA VAL A 99 -10.52 -15.50 10.98
C VAL A 99 -11.64 -14.63 10.42
N VAL A 100 -11.30 -13.38 10.08
CA VAL A 100 -12.28 -12.34 9.73
C VAL A 100 -12.02 -11.84 8.31
N GLY A 101 -12.94 -12.10 7.39
CA GLY A 101 -12.88 -11.55 6.03
C GLY A 101 -13.06 -10.02 6.01
N CYS A 102 -12.50 -9.37 4.99
CA CYS A 102 -12.51 -7.91 4.85
C CYS A 102 -13.93 -7.29 4.89
N ALA A 103 -14.96 -8.01 4.45
CA ALA A 103 -16.34 -7.54 4.50
C ALA A 103 -16.93 -7.51 5.93
N SER A 104 -16.30 -8.23 6.86
CA SER A 104 -16.75 -8.34 8.25
C SER A 104 -16.01 -7.43 9.22
N ASN A 105 -15.13 -6.56 8.75
CA ASN A 105 -14.34 -5.64 9.60
C ASN A 105 -15.20 -4.79 10.55
N LYS A 106 -16.44 -4.45 10.15
CA LYS A 106 -17.39 -3.72 11.01
C LYS A 106 -17.88 -4.52 12.22
N ALA A 107 -17.74 -5.84 12.20
CA ALA A 107 -18.17 -6.72 13.28
C ALA A 107 -17.05 -7.00 14.31
N ILE A 108 -15.89 -6.38 14.16
CA ILE A 108 -14.68 -6.71 14.95
C ILE A 108 -14.91 -6.66 16.46
N ASP A 109 -15.62 -5.68 16.98
CA ASP A 109 -15.95 -5.58 18.40
C ASP A 109 -16.82 -6.76 18.87
N SER A 110 -17.84 -7.14 18.10
CA SER A 110 -18.68 -8.28 18.43
C SER A 110 -17.91 -9.61 18.39
N ILE A 111 -16.92 -9.74 17.51
CA ILE A 111 -16.04 -10.91 17.43
C ILE A 111 -15.17 -10.98 18.69
N VAL A 112 -14.55 -9.87 19.08
CA VAL A 112 -13.79 -9.80 20.34
C VAL A 112 -14.67 -10.18 21.51
N ALA A 113 -15.88 -9.64 21.64
CA ALA A 113 -16.80 -9.96 22.72
C ALA A 113 -17.18 -11.46 22.76
N ARG A 114 -17.41 -12.09 21.61
CA ARG A 114 -17.73 -13.53 21.51
C ARG A 114 -16.56 -14.40 21.95
N LEU A 115 -15.33 -14.09 21.56
CA LEU A 115 -14.13 -14.80 21.99
C LEU A 115 -13.97 -14.79 23.52
N PHE A 116 -14.23 -13.63 24.17
CA PHE A 116 -14.15 -13.53 25.62
C PHE A 116 -15.38 -14.10 26.36
N ASN A 117 -16.46 -14.42 25.63
CA ASN A 117 -17.60 -15.16 26.16
C ASN A 117 -17.43 -16.69 26.01
N GLY A 118 -16.26 -17.17 25.58
CA GLY A 118 -15.89 -18.57 25.51
C GLY A 118 -16.22 -19.27 24.18
N GLU A 119 -16.49 -18.48 23.12
CA GLU A 119 -16.51 -19.04 21.77
C GLU A 119 -15.07 -19.09 21.22
N ASP A 120 -14.75 -20.12 20.46
CA ASP A 120 -13.44 -20.35 19.84
C ASP A 120 -13.61 -20.57 18.33
N HIS A 121 -12.51 -20.40 17.58
CA HIS A 121 -12.43 -20.64 16.13
C HIS A 121 -13.55 -19.95 15.37
N LEU A 122 -13.67 -18.64 15.58
CA LEU A 122 -14.71 -17.85 14.95
C LEU A 122 -14.38 -17.53 13.50
N GLU A 123 -15.29 -17.87 12.61
CA GLU A 123 -15.25 -17.39 11.24
C GLU A 123 -16.29 -16.28 11.01
N SER A 124 -15.89 -15.22 10.33
CA SER A 124 -16.81 -14.14 9.94
C SER A 124 -16.49 -13.62 8.55
N TYR A 125 -17.34 -13.95 7.59
CA TYR A 125 -17.21 -13.52 6.19
C TYR A 125 -18.50 -12.87 5.71
N GLY A 126 -18.39 -11.65 5.21
CA GLY A 126 -19.50 -10.95 4.56
C GLY A 126 -19.48 -11.12 3.04
N LEU A 127 -20.40 -10.46 2.37
CA LEU A 127 -20.41 -10.39 0.92
C LEU A 127 -19.42 -9.31 0.44
N LYS A 128 -18.73 -9.55 -0.67
CA LYS A 128 -17.74 -8.58 -1.21
C LYS A 128 -18.32 -7.19 -1.50
N LYS A 129 -19.63 -7.11 -1.78
CA LYS A 129 -20.35 -5.83 -1.91
C LYS A 129 -20.46 -5.04 -0.59
N ASP A 130 -20.22 -5.69 0.55
CA ASP A 130 -20.36 -5.09 1.87
C ASP A 130 -19.03 -4.61 2.45
N PHE A 131 -17.92 -4.75 1.70
CA PHE A 131 -16.62 -4.20 2.11
C PHE A 131 -16.75 -2.71 2.41
N PRO A 132 -16.19 -2.23 3.53
CA PRO A 132 -16.26 -0.80 3.89
C PRO A 132 -15.60 0.07 2.81
N LEU A 133 -16.34 1.03 2.26
CA LEU A 133 -15.77 2.03 1.34
C LEU A 133 -15.11 3.19 2.10
N GLY A 134 -15.62 3.52 3.26
CA GLY A 134 -15.14 4.57 4.13
C GLY A 134 -15.86 4.48 5.48
N GLY A 135 -15.82 5.54 6.26
CA GLY A 135 -16.42 5.63 7.57
C GLY A 135 -15.50 6.33 8.57
N LYS A 136 -15.93 6.42 9.81
CA LYS A 136 -15.07 6.95 10.90
C LYS A 136 -13.88 6.01 11.10
N ARG A 137 -12.71 6.60 11.30
CA ARG A 137 -11.47 5.87 11.54
C ARG A 137 -10.50 6.69 12.40
N VAL A 138 -9.48 6.08 12.93
CA VAL A 138 -8.30 6.77 13.47
C VAL A 138 -7.37 7.16 12.31
N ILE A 139 -6.36 7.96 12.58
CA ILE A 139 -5.29 8.26 11.63
C ILE A 139 -4.09 7.44 12.08
N GLY A 140 -3.84 6.31 11.40
CA GLY A 140 -2.73 5.39 11.69
C GLY A 140 -1.41 5.77 10.99
N THR A 141 -1.41 6.84 10.19
CA THR A 141 -0.21 7.41 9.56
C THR A 141 0.38 8.53 10.43
N PRO A 142 1.63 8.98 10.18
CA PRO A 142 2.14 10.23 10.72
C PRO A 142 1.15 11.39 10.52
N ALA A 143 1.09 12.33 11.47
CA ALA A 143 0.01 13.32 11.56
C ALA A 143 -0.11 14.27 10.33
N HIS A 144 0.93 14.36 9.50
CA HIS A 144 0.97 15.30 8.37
C HIS A 144 0.44 14.73 7.05
N TYR A 145 0.31 13.41 6.91
CA TYR A 145 -0.32 12.80 5.72
C TYR A 145 -1.35 11.74 6.09
N ALA A 146 -2.27 11.46 5.19
CA ALA A 146 -3.24 10.39 5.34
C ALA A 146 -3.67 9.80 4.01
N TYR A 147 -4.06 8.54 4.02
CA TYR A 147 -4.65 7.87 2.86
C TYR A 147 -6.14 8.19 2.76
N LEU A 148 -6.62 8.53 1.56
CA LEU A 148 -8.03 8.70 1.24
C LEU A 148 -8.47 7.58 0.29
N LYS A 149 -9.18 6.59 0.79
CA LYS A 149 -9.71 5.48 -0.02
C LYS A 149 -10.95 5.95 -0.78
N ILE A 150 -10.86 6.01 -2.12
CA ILE A 150 -11.95 6.49 -2.99
C ILE A 150 -12.77 5.38 -3.65
N ALA A 151 -12.21 4.14 -3.72
CA ALA A 151 -12.90 3.00 -4.29
C ALA A 151 -12.39 1.68 -3.70
N GLU A 152 -13.18 0.62 -3.86
CA GLU A 152 -12.85 -0.75 -3.49
C GLU A 152 -13.16 -1.70 -4.66
N GLY A 153 -12.34 -2.77 -4.79
CA GLY A 153 -12.49 -3.74 -5.87
C GLY A 153 -11.99 -3.25 -7.22
N CYS A 154 -11.98 -4.12 -8.22
CA CYS A 154 -11.48 -3.80 -9.56
C CYS A 154 -12.16 -4.65 -10.63
N ASN A 155 -12.49 -4.04 -11.76
CA ASN A 155 -13.13 -4.69 -12.90
C ASN A 155 -12.18 -5.05 -14.05
N ASN A 156 -10.88 -4.68 -13.96
CA ASN A 156 -9.92 -4.85 -15.05
C ASN A 156 -9.68 -6.33 -15.42
N ARG A 157 -9.89 -7.27 -14.46
CA ARG A 157 -9.73 -8.72 -14.69
C ARG A 157 -8.40 -9.08 -15.35
N CYS A 158 -7.32 -8.38 -14.98
CA CYS A 158 -5.98 -8.71 -15.43
C CYS A 158 -5.68 -10.18 -15.15
N HIS A 159 -5.13 -10.90 -16.12
CA HIS A 159 -4.98 -12.35 -16.04
C HIS A 159 -4.10 -12.82 -14.89
N TYR A 160 -3.16 -11.98 -14.44
CA TYR A 160 -2.24 -12.25 -13.33
C TYR A 160 -2.81 -11.84 -11.94
N CYS A 161 -3.96 -11.18 -11.88
CA CYS A 161 -4.40 -10.48 -10.68
C CYS A 161 -5.49 -11.25 -9.92
N ALA A 162 -5.24 -11.52 -8.65
CA ALA A 162 -6.21 -12.16 -7.75
C ALA A 162 -7.19 -11.16 -7.10
N ILE A 163 -6.97 -9.85 -7.23
CA ILE A 163 -7.76 -8.79 -6.55
C ILE A 163 -9.27 -8.91 -6.78
N PRO A 164 -9.80 -9.12 -8.00
CA PRO A 164 -11.24 -9.29 -8.19
C PRO A 164 -11.82 -10.46 -7.38
N GLY A 165 -11.01 -11.52 -7.21
CA GLY A 165 -11.36 -12.67 -6.37
C GLY A 165 -11.35 -12.35 -4.87
N ILE A 166 -10.48 -11.46 -4.40
CA ILE A 166 -10.33 -11.06 -2.99
C ILE A 166 -11.27 -9.91 -2.65
N ARG A 167 -11.14 -8.77 -3.34
CA ARG A 167 -11.79 -7.49 -3.04
C ARG A 167 -13.11 -7.23 -3.80
N GLY A 168 -13.45 -8.11 -4.75
CA GLY A 168 -14.69 -8.03 -5.53
C GLY A 168 -14.66 -7.01 -6.67
N PRO A 169 -15.82 -6.72 -7.28
CA PRO A 169 -15.96 -5.76 -8.37
C PRO A 169 -15.71 -4.34 -7.88
N LEU A 170 -15.36 -3.45 -8.81
CA LEU A 170 -15.22 -2.02 -8.55
C LEU A 170 -16.48 -1.44 -7.91
N ARG A 171 -16.28 -0.71 -6.83
CA ARG A 171 -17.30 0.12 -6.18
C ARG A 171 -16.67 1.45 -5.81
N SER A 172 -17.08 2.49 -6.50
CA SER A 172 -16.64 3.84 -6.23
C SER A 172 -17.37 4.39 -5.01
N ARG A 173 -16.66 5.08 -4.16
CA ARG A 173 -17.20 5.76 -2.99
C ARG A 173 -17.87 7.06 -3.42
N ASP A 174 -18.98 7.41 -2.77
CA ASP A 174 -19.65 8.69 -3.05
C ASP A 174 -18.72 9.89 -2.90
N MET A 175 -18.79 10.83 -3.83
CA MET A 175 -17.91 12.00 -3.86
C MET A 175 -18.10 12.89 -2.62
N ALA A 176 -19.33 13.03 -2.14
CA ALA A 176 -19.60 13.85 -0.95
C ALA A 176 -18.98 13.23 0.29
N ASP A 177 -18.95 11.89 0.41
CA ASP A 177 -18.29 11.18 1.50
C ASP A 177 -16.77 11.35 1.43
N CYS A 178 -16.17 11.26 0.24
CA CYS A 178 -14.73 11.50 0.05
C CYS A 178 -14.35 12.92 0.45
N VAL A 179 -15.13 13.91 0.03
CA VAL A 179 -14.91 15.33 0.39
C VAL A 179 -15.12 15.57 1.89
N ALA A 180 -16.10 14.93 2.50
CA ALA A 180 -16.35 15.06 3.95
C ALA A 180 -15.18 14.50 4.75
N GLU A 181 -14.65 13.33 4.37
CA GLU A 181 -13.46 12.75 5.00
C GLU A 181 -12.22 13.60 4.78
N ALA A 182 -12.00 14.09 3.57
CA ALA A 182 -10.87 14.99 3.27
C ALA A 182 -10.91 16.26 4.14
N ARG A 183 -12.09 16.86 4.33
CA ARG A 183 -12.26 18.01 5.23
C ARG A 183 -11.99 17.67 6.69
N TRP A 184 -12.45 16.51 7.14
CA TRP A 184 -12.16 16.05 8.50
C TRP A 184 -10.65 15.87 8.69
N LEU A 185 -9.96 15.17 7.79
CA LEU A 185 -8.51 14.98 7.82
C LEU A 185 -7.75 16.31 7.84
N ALA A 186 -8.15 17.26 7.00
CA ALA A 186 -7.58 18.62 7.00
C ALA A 186 -7.81 19.34 8.35
N GLY A 187 -8.97 19.13 8.99
CA GLY A 187 -9.28 19.65 10.31
C GLY A 187 -8.41 19.06 11.43
N GLU A 188 -8.01 17.80 11.30
CA GLU A 188 -7.07 17.11 12.19
C GLU A 188 -5.60 17.53 11.96
N GLY A 189 -5.32 18.39 10.98
CA GLY A 189 -3.98 18.93 10.72
C GLY A 189 -3.21 18.23 9.58
N VAL A 190 -3.80 17.24 8.91
CA VAL A 190 -3.22 16.58 7.75
C VAL A 190 -2.92 17.58 6.65
N LYS A 191 -1.74 17.53 6.07
CA LYS A 191 -1.24 18.44 5.02
C LYS A 191 -1.21 17.81 3.65
N GLU A 192 -1.12 16.49 3.59
CA GLU A 192 -1.07 15.72 2.36
C GLU A 192 -2.12 14.62 2.38
N LEU A 193 -2.90 14.51 1.29
CA LEU A 193 -3.84 13.40 1.06
C LEU A 193 -3.37 12.53 -0.08
N ILE A 194 -3.14 11.26 0.21
CA ILE A 194 -2.75 10.26 -0.77
C ILE A 194 -4.01 9.48 -1.17
N ILE A 195 -4.44 9.67 -2.41
CA ILE A 195 -5.64 9.01 -2.94
C ILE A 195 -5.32 7.56 -3.27
N VAL A 196 -6.09 6.61 -2.71
CA VAL A 196 -5.87 5.19 -2.88
C VAL A 196 -7.11 4.44 -3.37
N ALA A 197 -6.88 3.53 -4.33
CA ALA A 197 -7.83 2.54 -4.82
C ALA A 197 -7.02 1.37 -5.43
N GLN A 198 -7.68 0.30 -5.89
CA GLN A 198 -7.02 -0.72 -6.72
C GLN A 198 -6.67 -0.15 -8.10
N ASP A 199 -7.53 0.70 -8.62
CA ASP A 199 -7.35 1.47 -9.83
C ASP A 199 -8.04 2.84 -9.65
N PRO A 200 -7.30 3.87 -9.24
CA PRO A 200 -7.87 5.20 -9.06
C PRO A 200 -8.45 5.79 -10.36
N THR A 201 -7.93 5.37 -11.52
CA THR A 201 -8.37 5.90 -12.83
C THR A 201 -9.76 5.40 -13.21
N ALA A 202 -10.20 4.27 -12.65
CA ALA A 202 -11.52 3.69 -12.86
C ALA A 202 -12.62 4.28 -11.95
N TYR A 203 -12.29 5.28 -11.10
CA TYR A 203 -13.26 5.90 -10.21
C TYR A 203 -14.47 6.46 -10.98
N GLY A 204 -15.68 6.03 -10.60
CA GLY A 204 -16.94 6.42 -11.22
C GLY A 204 -17.35 5.59 -12.44
N GLU A 205 -16.55 4.63 -12.93
CA GLU A 205 -16.92 3.75 -14.04
C GLU A 205 -18.14 2.91 -13.72
N ASP A 206 -18.26 2.41 -12.49
CA ASP A 206 -19.40 1.63 -12.00
C ASP A 206 -20.71 2.45 -11.96
N TRP A 207 -20.62 3.77 -12.16
CA TRP A 207 -21.76 4.69 -12.32
C TRP A 207 -22.10 4.97 -13.78
N GLY A 208 -21.51 4.23 -14.73
CA GLY A 208 -21.75 4.38 -16.17
C GLY A 208 -21.03 5.59 -16.81
N LYS A 209 -19.93 6.04 -16.20
CA LYS A 209 -19.04 7.10 -16.72
C LYS A 209 -17.68 6.48 -17.07
N PRO A 210 -17.54 5.77 -18.21
CA PRO A 210 -16.31 5.10 -18.57
C PRO A 210 -15.21 6.11 -18.94
N GLY A 211 -14.02 5.91 -18.36
CA GLY A 211 -12.78 6.50 -18.86
C GLY A 211 -11.94 5.42 -19.54
N SER A 212 -11.46 5.64 -20.76
CA SER A 212 -10.74 4.60 -21.49
C SER A 212 -9.24 4.63 -21.22
N ILE A 213 -8.70 3.52 -20.75
CA ILE A 213 -7.25 3.29 -20.52
C ILE A 213 -6.45 3.19 -21.83
N CYS A 214 -7.09 2.83 -22.94
CA CYS A 214 -6.39 2.70 -24.24
C CYS A 214 -5.84 4.02 -24.79
N GLU A 215 -6.35 5.17 -24.34
CA GLU A 215 -5.83 6.49 -24.68
C GLU A 215 -4.60 6.90 -23.85
N LEU A 216 -4.23 6.12 -22.82
CA LEU A 216 -3.20 6.51 -21.86
C LEU A 216 -1.78 6.53 -22.46
N LEU A 217 -1.47 5.65 -23.39
CA LEU A 217 -0.16 5.60 -24.04
C LEU A 217 0.04 6.79 -25.00
N ASP A 218 -0.99 7.17 -25.74
CA ASP A 218 -1.00 8.41 -26.51
C ASP A 218 -1.04 9.67 -25.62
N VAL A 219 -1.60 9.55 -24.43
CA VAL A 219 -1.73 10.62 -23.43
C VAL A 219 -0.38 10.93 -22.76
N ILE A 220 0.52 9.96 -22.56
CA ILE A 220 1.82 10.21 -21.88
C ILE A 220 2.62 11.31 -22.60
N GLY A 221 2.73 11.25 -23.91
CA GLY A 221 3.40 12.29 -24.70
C GLY A 221 2.67 13.65 -24.69
N LYS A 222 1.33 13.64 -24.58
CA LYS A 222 0.52 14.84 -24.43
C LYS A 222 0.62 15.42 -23.03
N LEU A 223 0.52 14.60 -21.98
CA LEU A 223 0.59 15.05 -20.59
C LEU A 223 1.87 15.84 -20.30
N ARG A 224 3.04 15.37 -20.76
CA ARG A 224 4.30 16.11 -20.56
C ARG A 224 4.34 17.45 -21.30
N ARG A 225 3.65 17.56 -22.45
CA ARG A 225 3.57 18.83 -23.20
C ARG A 225 2.55 19.79 -22.62
N GLU A 226 1.42 19.28 -22.12
CA GLU A 226 0.28 20.08 -21.64
C GLU A 226 0.37 20.40 -20.14
N ILE A 227 1.09 19.58 -19.36
CA ILE A 227 1.31 19.75 -17.92
C ILE A 227 2.81 19.68 -17.63
N PRO A 228 3.53 20.81 -17.78
CA PRO A 228 4.95 20.86 -17.43
C PRO A 228 5.19 20.46 -15.97
N GLY A 229 6.18 19.60 -15.75
CA GLY A 229 6.52 19.12 -14.40
C GLY A 229 5.68 17.96 -13.88
N ILE A 230 4.77 17.38 -14.68
CA ILE A 230 4.03 16.17 -14.27
C ILE A 230 4.99 15.02 -13.99
N THR A 231 4.79 14.36 -12.84
CA THR A 231 5.49 13.12 -12.46
C THR A 231 4.76 11.91 -13.06
N LEU A 232 5.46 11.12 -13.85
CA LEU A 232 4.95 9.89 -14.44
C LEU A 232 5.41 8.67 -13.63
N ARG A 233 4.46 7.95 -13.05
CA ARG A 233 4.71 6.71 -12.31
C ARG A 233 4.08 5.52 -13.04
N THR A 234 4.79 4.39 -13.07
CA THR A 234 4.24 3.12 -13.57
C THR A 234 4.78 1.93 -12.78
N THR A 235 4.09 0.81 -12.92
CA THR A 235 4.55 -0.50 -12.43
C THR A 235 4.46 -1.49 -13.58
N LEU A 236 5.55 -2.22 -13.81
CA LEU A 236 5.67 -3.23 -14.86
C LEU A 236 5.79 -4.62 -14.25
N ILE A 237 5.40 -5.63 -15.02
CA ILE A 237 5.60 -7.05 -14.70
C ILE A 237 6.36 -7.65 -15.86
N ALA A 238 7.55 -8.20 -15.60
CA ALA A 238 8.37 -8.91 -16.57
C ALA A 238 8.23 -10.43 -16.43
N GLY A 239 8.40 -11.15 -17.52
CA GLY A 239 8.33 -12.61 -17.51
C GLY A 239 6.91 -13.17 -17.45
N PHE A 240 5.93 -12.47 -18.01
CA PHE A 240 4.56 -12.97 -18.16
C PHE A 240 4.53 -14.24 -19.04
N PRO A 241 3.66 -15.25 -18.79
CA PRO A 241 3.60 -16.48 -19.59
C PRO A 241 3.52 -16.20 -21.09
N GLY A 242 4.47 -16.76 -21.85
CA GLY A 242 4.57 -16.57 -23.28
C GLY A 242 5.32 -15.31 -23.72
N GLU A 243 5.85 -14.48 -22.82
CA GLU A 243 6.65 -13.30 -23.16
C GLU A 243 7.94 -13.74 -23.89
N THR A 244 8.09 -13.31 -25.15
CA THR A 244 9.27 -13.61 -25.97
C THR A 244 10.43 -12.67 -25.65
N GLU A 245 11.63 -13.01 -26.11
CA GLU A 245 12.80 -12.14 -25.96
C GLU A 245 12.62 -10.80 -26.70
N GLU A 246 12.02 -10.85 -27.90
CA GLU A 246 11.71 -9.64 -28.68
C GLU A 246 10.74 -8.71 -27.94
N GLN A 247 9.69 -9.25 -27.32
CA GLN A 247 8.74 -8.48 -26.53
C GLN A 247 9.39 -7.88 -25.27
N PHE A 248 10.31 -8.60 -24.66
CA PHE A 248 11.08 -8.09 -23.54
C PHE A 248 12.05 -6.96 -23.96
N GLU A 249 12.71 -7.08 -25.11
CA GLU A 249 13.53 -6.01 -25.68
C GLU A 249 12.68 -4.76 -25.97
N ASP A 250 11.48 -4.92 -26.51
CA ASP A 250 10.53 -3.83 -26.75
C ASP A 250 10.14 -3.13 -25.45
N LEU A 251 9.90 -3.90 -24.36
CA LEU A 251 9.63 -3.34 -23.04
C LEU A 251 10.80 -2.49 -22.53
N CYS A 252 12.03 -2.99 -22.66
CA CYS A 252 13.24 -2.25 -22.28
C CYS A 252 13.40 -0.95 -23.08
N ASN A 253 13.12 -0.99 -24.38
CA ASN A 253 13.19 0.18 -25.26
C ASN A 253 12.08 1.19 -24.92
N PHE A 254 10.88 0.73 -24.62
CA PHE A 254 9.78 1.58 -24.14
C PHE A 254 10.15 2.35 -22.86
N VAL A 255 10.76 1.68 -21.86
CA VAL A 255 11.21 2.34 -20.65
C VAL A 255 12.24 3.43 -20.93
N LYS A 256 13.21 3.16 -21.82
CA LYS A 256 14.23 4.13 -22.24
C LYS A 256 13.64 5.33 -22.98
N GLU A 257 12.61 5.12 -23.80
CA GLU A 257 11.96 6.18 -24.57
C GLU A 257 11.07 7.08 -23.70
N VAL A 258 10.22 6.47 -22.87
CA VAL A 258 9.27 7.21 -22.01
C VAL A 258 9.96 7.92 -20.86
N GLN A 259 11.04 7.36 -20.30
CA GLN A 259 11.80 7.91 -19.20
C GLN A 259 10.89 8.26 -18.01
N PHE A 260 10.26 7.26 -17.43
CA PHE A 260 9.40 7.44 -16.27
C PHE A 260 10.13 8.12 -15.10
N ASP A 261 9.40 8.93 -14.33
CA ASP A 261 9.95 9.58 -13.14
C ASP A 261 10.04 8.59 -11.97
N ARG A 262 9.08 7.67 -11.88
CA ARG A 262 9.06 6.57 -10.93
C ARG A 262 8.60 5.31 -11.63
N LEU A 263 9.35 4.23 -11.50
CA LEU A 263 9.00 2.93 -12.09
C LEU A 263 9.41 1.81 -11.13
N GLY A 264 8.48 0.89 -10.88
CA GLY A 264 8.77 -0.40 -10.28
C GLY A 264 8.59 -1.52 -11.31
N CYS A 265 9.44 -2.52 -11.30
CA CYS A 265 9.28 -3.72 -12.12
C CYS A 265 9.36 -4.96 -11.23
N PHE A 266 8.37 -5.84 -11.35
CA PHE A 266 8.30 -7.08 -10.61
C PHE A 266 8.42 -8.27 -11.57
N ALA A 267 9.05 -9.35 -11.10
CA ALA A 267 8.99 -10.65 -11.77
C ALA A 267 7.55 -11.17 -11.67
N TYR A 268 7.01 -11.74 -12.76
CA TYR A 268 5.68 -12.34 -12.73
C TYR A 268 5.62 -13.48 -11.69
N SER A 269 4.66 -13.42 -10.79
CA SER A 269 4.33 -14.45 -9.82
C SER A 269 3.07 -15.20 -10.25
N ALA A 270 3.14 -16.54 -10.29
CA ALA A 270 2.01 -17.39 -10.65
C ALA A 270 1.06 -17.57 -9.46
N GLU A 271 0.16 -16.63 -9.29
CA GLU A 271 -0.79 -16.63 -8.17
C GLU A 271 -1.93 -17.63 -8.38
N GLU A 272 -2.22 -18.41 -7.35
CA GLU A 272 -3.29 -19.41 -7.38
C GLU A 272 -4.63 -18.81 -7.81
N ASN A 273 -5.40 -19.60 -8.56
CA ASN A 273 -6.72 -19.23 -9.08
C ASN A 273 -6.73 -18.07 -10.08
N THR A 274 -5.58 -17.63 -10.60
CA THR A 274 -5.50 -16.67 -11.70
C THR A 274 -5.49 -17.36 -13.06
N VAL A 275 -5.88 -16.63 -14.10
CA VAL A 275 -5.83 -17.15 -15.47
C VAL A 275 -4.38 -17.40 -15.91
N ALA A 276 -3.49 -16.45 -15.60
CA ALA A 276 -2.09 -16.52 -16.01
C ALA A 276 -1.33 -17.71 -15.40
N ALA A 277 -1.68 -18.13 -14.17
CA ALA A 277 -1.08 -19.31 -13.56
C ALA A 277 -1.37 -20.62 -14.30
N ARG A 278 -2.42 -20.65 -15.15
CA ARG A 278 -2.84 -21.80 -15.92
C ARG A 278 -2.46 -21.71 -17.41
N MET A 279 -1.83 -20.60 -17.81
CA MET A 279 -1.38 -20.43 -19.20
C MET A 279 -0.17 -21.31 -19.48
N ASP A 280 -0.10 -21.84 -20.72
CA ASP A 280 1.11 -22.46 -21.23
C ASP A 280 2.22 -21.41 -21.42
N GLY A 281 3.47 -21.87 -21.56
CA GLY A 281 4.59 -20.95 -21.80
C GLY A 281 5.06 -20.23 -20.52
N GLN A 282 4.88 -20.87 -19.36
CA GLN A 282 5.49 -20.38 -18.10
C GLN A 282 7.01 -20.23 -18.28
N ILE A 283 7.53 -19.12 -17.82
CA ILE A 283 8.95 -18.76 -17.89
C ILE A 283 9.62 -19.17 -16.57
N GLU A 284 10.86 -19.66 -16.65
CA GLU A 284 11.65 -20.02 -15.49
C GLU A 284 11.86 -18.82 -14.56
N GLN A 285 11.80 -19.07 -13.25
CA GLN A 285 11.83 -18.00 -12.21
C GLN A 285 13.08 -17.13 -12.34
N GLU A 286 14.24 -17.74 -12.56
CA GLU A 286 15.51 -17.02 -12.73
C GLU A 286 15.48 -16.05 -13.94
N VAL A 287 14.80 -16.42 -15.02
CA VAL A 287 14.66 -15.57 -16.20
C VAL A 287 13.76 -14.38 -15.92
N LYS A 288 12.63 -14.60 -15.22
CA LYS A 288 11.72 -13.51 -14.80
C LYS A 288 12.43 -12.49 -13.92
N GLU A 289 13.18 -12.96 -12.93
CA GLU A 289 13.95 -12.13 -12.00
C GLU A 289 15.01 -11.31 -12.72
N LYS A 290 15.78 -11.93 -13.61
CA LYS A 290 16.77 -11.24 -14.46
C LYS A 290 16.14 -10.17 -15.34
N ARG A 291 14.97 -10.45 -15.92
CA ARG A 291 14.25 -9.47 -16.75
C ARG A 291 13.78 -8.27 -15.90
N ALA A 292 13.19 -8.53 -14.74
CA ALA A 292 12.77 -7.47 -13.83
C ALA A 292 13.96 -6.63 -13.36
N GLU A 293 15.08 -7.27 -12.99
CA GLU A 293 16.31 -6.61 -12.59
C GLU A 293 16.87 -5.72 -13.72
N LEU A 294 16.89 -6.20 -14.97
CA LEU A 294 17.38 -5.42 -16.10
C LEU A 294 16.52 -4.16 -16.34
N VAL A 295 15.21 -4.27 -16.25
CA VAL A 295 14.31 -3.12 -16.34
C VAL A 295 14.60 -2.12 -15.21
N MET A 296 14.81 -2.60 -13.98
CA MET A 296 15.15 -1.74 -12.85
C MET A 296 16.53 -1.07 -13.01
N GLN A 297 17.52 -1.75 -13.59
CA GLN A 297 18.83 -1.15 -13.91
C GLN A 297 18.69 -0.01 -14.93
N ILE A 298 17.85 -0.18 -15.97
CA ILE A 298 17.55 0.88 -16.92
C ILE A 298 16.91 2.07 -16.21
N GLN A 299 15.91 1.83 -15.37
CA GLN A 299 15.23 2.88 -14.61
C GLN A 299 16.18 3.60 -13.64
N THR A 300 17.06 2.88 -12.97
CA THR A 300 18.08 3.46 -12.08
C THR A 300 18.96 4.46 -12.82
N GLY A 301 19.38 4.13 -14.05
CA GLY A 301 20.13 5.07 -14.89
C GLY A 301 19.34 6.32 -15.28
N ILE A 302 18.03 6.17 -15.55
CA ILE A 302 17.12 7.30 -15.83
C ILE A 302 16.96 8.17 -14.58
N MET A 303 16.76 7.54 -13.42
CA MET A 303 16.62 8.25 -12.13
C MET A 303 17.86 9.06 -11.81
N ALA A 304 19.06 8.47 -11.89
CA ALA A 304 20.32 9.16 -11.63
C ALA A 304 20.45 10.43 -12.50
N GLN A 305 20.12 10.36 -13.78
CA GLN A 305 20.15 11.53 -14.67
C GLN A 305 19.14 12.61 -14.26
N LYS A 306 17.93 12.21 -13.88
CA LYS A 306 16.88 13.15 -13.45
C LYS A 306 17.20 13.80 -12.10
N GLN A 307 17.78 13.06 -11.16
CA GLN A 307 18.19 13.59 -9.86
C GLN A 307 19.37 14.56 -10.05
N ALA A 308 20.40 14.18 -10.82
CA ALA A 308 21.51 15.06 -11.13
C ALA A 308 21.08 16.38 -11.81
N ALA A 309 20.02 16.34 -12.62
CA ALA A 309 19.49 17.54 -13.26
C ALA A 309 18.82 18.51 -12.27
N LYS A 310 18.49 18.08 -11.04
CA LYS A 310 17.93 18.94 -10.00
C LYS A 310 18.97 19.65 -9.17
N VAL A 311 20.22 19.25 -9.24
CA VAL A 311 21.33 19.91 -8.52
C VAL A 311 21.44 21.36 -8.94
N GLY A 312 21.51 22.27 -7.97
CA GLY A 312 21.47 23.72 -8.15
C GLY A 312 20.05 24.31 -8.31
N GLN A 313 19.01 23.49 -8.25
CA GLN A 313 17.62 23.97 -8.25
C GLN A 313 17.05 24.00 -6.84
N THR A 314 16.10 24.89 -6.62
CA THR A 314 15.31 24.91 -5.37
C THR A 314 14.07 24.07 -5.56
N VAL A 315 13.84 23.14 -4.63
CA VAL A 315 12.68 22.25 -4.61
C VAL A 315 11.86 22.48 -3.33
N ARG A 316 10.55 22.49 -3.48
CA ARG A 316 9.64 22.56 -2.33
C ARG A 316 9.39 21.17 -1.78
N VAL A 317 9.57 21.02 -0.46
CA VAL A 317 9.45 19.73 0.23
C VAL A 317 8.55 19.84 1.46
N ILE A 318 7.99 18.69 1.87
CA ILE A 318 7.40 18.49 3.19
C ILE A 318 8.40 17.68 4.04
N CYS A 319 8.64 18.10 5.27
CA CYS A 319 9.49 17.36 6.19
C CYS A 319 8.69 16.20 6.82
N ASP A 320 9.24 14.98 6.78
CA ASP A 320 8.67 13.79 7.43
C ASP A 320 9.26 13.55 8.83
N GLY A 321 10.52 13.93 9.05
CA GLY A 321 11.18 13.73 10.33
C GLY A 321 12.69 13.90 10.23
N ILE A 322 13.40 13.34 11.20
CA ILE A 322 14.85 13.28 11.25
C ILE A 322 15.28 11.81 11.27
N ASP A 323 16.33 11.50 10.55
CA ASP A 323 16.99 10.20 10.64
C ASP A 323 18.02 10.24 11.78
N ASP A 324 17.82 9.40 12.78
CA ASP A 324 18.64 9.37 14.00
C ASP A 324 20.09 8.91 13.73
N GLU A 325 20.34 8.17 12.66
CA GLU A 325 21.68 7.68 12.33
C GLU A 325 22.52 8.74 11.61
N SER A 326 21.96 9.38 10.59
CA SER A 326 22.66 10.42 9.81
C SER A 326 22.53 11.82 10.41
N GLY A 327 21.50 12.06 11.21
CA GLY A 327 21.15 13.38 11.73
C GLY A 327 20.58 14.33 10.67
N LEU A 328 20.25 13.83 9.47
CA LEU A 328 19.63 14.60 8.40
C LEU A 328 18.12 14.60 8.54
N TYR A 329 17.48 15.69 8.14
CA TYR A 329 16.03 15.72 8.00
C TYR A 329 15.61 15.03 6.72
N LEU A 330 14.68 14.07 6.84
CA LEU A 330 14.06 13.38 5.71
C LEU A 330 12.86 14.19 5.23
N CYS A 331 12.92 14.60 3.98
CA CYS A 331 11.87 15.39 3.36
C CYS A 331 11.44 14.75 2.03
N ARG A 332 10.28 15.13 1.51
CA ARG A 332 9.77 14.66 0.21
C ARG A 332 9.25 15.81 -0.63
N THR A 333 9.45 15.73 -1.95
CA THR A 333 8.74 16.60 -2.89
C THR A 333 7.32 16.10 -3.16
N ALA A 334 6.48 16.89 -3.83
CA ALA A 334 5.14 16.48 -4.29
C ALA A 334 5.17 15.28 -5.28
N ALA A 335 6.35 14.90 -5.78
CA ALA A 335 6.55 13.79 -6.70
C ALA A 335 6.80 12.45 -5.98
N ASP A 336 7.04 12.47 -4.67
CA ASP A 336 7.55 11.33 -3.90
C ASP A 336 6.47 10.79 -2.96
N ALA A 337 6.21 9.48 -3.05
CA ALA A 337 5.29 8.80 -2.13
C ALA A 337 6.02 8.45 -0.82
N PRO A 338 5.37 8.65 0.34
CA PRO A 338 5.97 8.29 1.63
C PRO A 338 6.34 6.80 1.67
N GLU A 339 7.49 6.49 2.26
CA GLU A 339 7.99 5.13 2.51
C GLU A 339 8.24 4.27 1.24
N VAL A 340 8.07 4.85 0.05
CA VAL A 340 8.22 4.13 -1.23
C VAL A 340 9.32 4.72 -2.10
N ASP A 341 9.42 6.05 -2.16
CA ASP A 341 10.39 6.75 -3.00
C ASP A 341 11.58 7.26 -2.18
N GLY A 342 12.59 7.77 -2.86
CA GLY A 342 13.74 8.41 -2.22
C GLY A 342 13.38 9.72 -1.51
N ASN A 343 14.30 10.21 -0.71
CA ASN A 343 14.13 11.38 0.13
C ASN A 343 14.89 12.60 -0.43
N VAL A 344 14.51 13.76 0.09
CA VAL A 344 15.36 14.95 0.07
C VAL A 344 15.98 15.05 1.48
N CYS A 345 17.24 14.67 1.59
CA CYS A 345 18.00 14.67 2.82
C CYS A 345 18.55 16.07 3.09
N VAL A 346 18.07 16.72 4.14
CA VAL A 346 18.34 18.14 4.41
C VAL A 346 19.24 18.32 5.62
N SER A 347 20.34 19.03 5.43
CA SER A 347 21.16 19.54 6.53
C SER A 347 20.66 20.93 6.94
N SER A 348 20.39 21.14 8.22
CA SER A 348 19.92 22.43 8.73
C SER A 348 20.47 22.69 10.12
N GLU A 349 20.90 23.95 10.36
CA GLU A 349 21.30 24.43 11.69
C GLU A 349 20.07 24.71 12.58
N GLU A 350 18.95 25.06 11.95
CA GLU A 350 17.67 25.28 12.64
C GLU A 350 16.81 24.02 12.57
N PRO A 351 16.04 23.70 13.64
CA PRO A 351 15.17 22.54 13.63
C PRO A 351 14.09 22.63 12.53
N LEU A 352 13.96 21.56 11.74
CA LEU A 352 12.83 21.38 10.83
C LEU A 352 11.75 20.55 11.52
N TYR A 353 10.48 20.89 11.26
CA TYR A 353 9.34 20.26 11.93
C TYR A 353 8.58 19.37 10.97
N PRO A 354 8.26 18.13 11.38
CA PRO A 354 7.43 17.24 10.58
C PRO A 354 6.11 17.89 10.17
N GLY A 355 5.73 17.73 8.89
CA GLY A 355 4.54 18.35 8.30
C GLY A 355 4.68 19.82 7.90
N ALA A 356 5.84 20.45 8.14
CA ALA A 356 6.13 21.80 7.63
C ALA A 356 6.74 21.74 6.23
N PHE A 357 6.50 22.79 5.44
CA PHE A 357 7.04 22.92 4.10
C PHE A 357 8.25 23.84 4.09
N TYR A 358 9.27 23.41 3.34
CA TYR A 358 10.51 24.14 3.17
C TYR A 358 10.91 24.21 1.70
N ASP A 359 11.63 25.24 1.33
CA ASP A 359 12.27 25.39 0.02
C ASP A 359 13.74 25.03 0.20
N ILE A 360 14.21 23.99 -0.52
CA ILE A 360 15.53 23.39 -0.35
C ILE A 360 16.34 23.62 -1.63
N LEU A 361 17.51 24.26 -1.48
CA LEU A 361 18.51 24.27 -2.54
C LEU A 361 19.19 22.91 -2.58
N VAL A 362 19.09 22.22 -3.72
CA VAL A 362 19.70 20.91 -3.93
C VAL A 362 21.18 21.10 -4.22
N ASP A 363 22.04 20.55 -3.35
CA ASP A 363 23.49 20.67 -3.45
C ASP A 363 24.12 19.44 -4.12
N ASP A 364 23.53 18.25 -3.91
CA ASP A 364 24.02 16.97 -4.45
C ASP A 364 22.88 15.98 -4.67
N SER A 365 23.16 14.88 -5.34
CA SER A 365 22.21 13.78 -5.58
C SER A 365 22.92 12.45 -5.71
N ASP A 366 22.28 11.38 -5.25
CA ASP A 366 22.68 10.02 -5.60
C ASP A 366 21.65 9.35 -6.54
N LEU A 367 21.55 8.01 -6.51
CA LEU A 367 20.65 7.26 -7.38
C LEU A 367 19.16 7.53 -7.10
N TYR A 368 18.82 7.78 -5.84
CA TYR A 368 17.44 7.89 -5.37
C TYR A 368 17.18 9.17 -4.62
N ASP A 369 18.15 9.63 -3.82
CA ASP A 369 17.99 10.75 -2.89
C ASP A 369 18.59 12.04 -3.45
N LEU A 370 18.08 13.15 -2.95
CA LEU A 370 18.64 14.49 -3.12
C LEU A 370 19.21 14.96 -1.79
N TYR A 371 20.26 15.76 -1.83
CA TYR A 371 20.86 16.36 -0.66
C TYR A 371 20.85 17.88 -0.81
N GLY A 372 20.56 18.59 0.27
CA GLY A 372 20.49 20.04 0.17
C GLY A 372 20.37 20.74 1.51
N THR A 373 20.23 22.05 1.42
CA THR A 373 20.13 22.98 2.55
C THR A 373 18.91 23.87 2.40
N VAL A 374 18.37 24.36 3.51
CA VAL A 374 17.24 25.29 3.49
C VAL A 374 17.63 26.56 2.78
N GLU A 375 16.88 26.96 1.75
CA GLU A 375 17.08 28.25 1.08
C GLU A 375 16.75 29.40 2.04
N LYS A 376 17.67 30.37 2.16
CA LYS A 376 17.55 31.51 3.10
C LYS A 376 16.71 32.64 2.54
#